data_e5e955a444fcbc1b4d2276ba74436eaa
#
_entry.id   e5e955a444fcbc1b4d2276ba74436eaa
#
_cell.length_a   1.000
_cell.length_b   1.000
_cell.length_c   1.000
_cell.angle_alpha   90.00
_cell.angle_beta   90.00
_cell.angle_gamma   90.00
#
_symmetry.space_group_name_H-M   'P 1'
#
loop_
_entity.id
_entity.type
_entity.pdbx_description
1 polymer ?
#
loop_
_entity_poly.entity_id
_entity_poly.type
_entity_poly.pdbx_seq_one_letter_code
_entity_poly.pdbx_strand_id
1 'polypeptide(L)'
;MRSSLSSKKIAALKPREKRFAVADGHGLCLRIYPSGVKSWYLRISYSGRVTDIALGRWPEISLMQARQEARRRRKTLGLEPPRGYVLNDAFKLWCGLKKGRIVSYADERRRLERYLIKPLGRRQIDEISAPLVITTVKHIEAEGHQATLKRVLMRTHEILDLAVCAGYIHHNPCERLSRVFA
;
A
#
# COMPACT_ATOMS: atom_id res chain seq x y z
N MET A 1 1.94 8.04 -10.11
CA MET A 1 1.42 9.14 -9.27
C MET A 1 -0.08 9.00 -9.13
N ARG A 2 -0.60 8.57 -7.98
CA ARG A 2 -2.03 8.68 -7.70
C ARG A 2 -2.31 10.14 -7.39
N SER A 3 -2.96 10.86 -8.30
CA SER A 3 -3.29 12.26 -8.07
C SER A 3 -4.38 12.30 -6.99
N SER A 4 -4.00 12.74 -5.81
CA SER A 4 -4.92 13.08 -4.74
C SER A 4 -5.91 14.13 -5.27
N LEU A 5 -7.19 13.98 -4.92
CA LEU A 5 -8.21 14.95 -5.25
C LEU A 5 -7.90 16.31 -4.59
N SER A 6 -8.32 17.36 -5.23
CA SER A 6 -8.35 18.71 -4.63
C SER A 6 -9.75 19.29 -4.77
N SER A 7 -10.11 20.24 -3.91
CA SER A 7 -11.43 20.88 -3.95
C SER A 7 -11.73 21.50 -5.32
N LYS A 8 -10.74 22.10 -5.98
CA LYS A 8 -10.86 22.62 -7.37
C LYS A 8 -11.17 21.51 -8.37
N LYS A 9 -10.46 20.36 -8.28
CA LYS A 9 -10.73 19.20 -9.15
C LYS A 9 -12.12 18.65 -8.94
N ILE A 10 -12.58 18.52 -7.68
CA ILE A 10 -13.91 18.03 -7.35
C ILE A 10 -14.99 18.94 -7.91
N ALA A 11 -14.84 20.26 -7.78
CA ALA A 11 -15.79 21.23 -8.32
C ALA A 11 -15.91 21.10 -9.84
N ALA A 12 -14.79 20.94 -10.53
CA ALA A 12 -14.70 20.84 -11.99
C ALA A 12 -15.24 19.52 -12.59
N LEU A 13 -15.47 18.49 -11.78
CA LEU A 13 -16.01 17.22 -12.25
C LEU A 13 -17.46 17.37 -12.70
N LYS A 14 -17.70 17.18 -13.99
CA LYS A 14 -19.05 17.21 -14.60
C LYS A 14 -19.69 15.81 -14.57
N PRO A 15 -21.02 15.71 -14.45
CA PRO A 15 -21.74 14.46 -14.57
C PRO A 15 -21.56 13.87 -15.97
N ARG A 16 -21.74 12.55 -16.08
CA ARG A 16 -21.71 11.78 -17.33
C ARG A 16 -22.99 10.96 -17.42
N GLU A 17 -23.27 10.37 -18.57
CA GLU A 17 -24.44 9.49 -18.77
C GLU A 17 -24.51 8.34 -17.74
N LYS A 18 -23.36 7.79 -17.36
CA LYS A 18 -23.26 6.74 -16.34
C LYS A 18 -22.51 7.26 -15.13
N ARG A 19 -22.89 6.75 -13.95
CA ARG A 19 -22.17 7.04 -12.70
C ARG A 19 -20.71 6.59 -12.83
N PHE A 20 -19.77 7.38 -12.33
CA PHE A 20 -18.37 7.04 -12.25
C PHE A 20 -17.79 7.43 -10.89
N ALA A 21 -16.64 6.87 -10.56
CA ALA A 21 -15.95 7.15 -9.31
C ALA A 21 -14.52 7.65 -9.57
N VAL A 22 -14.08 8.58 -8.75
CA VAL A 22 -12.70 9.09 -8.72
C VAL A 22 -12.10 8.77 -7.37
N ALA A 23 -10.98 8.04 -7.36
CA ALA A 23 -10.30 7.65 -6.13
C ALA A 23 -9.43 8.80 -5.59
N ASP A 24 -9.47 9.00 -4.26
CA ASP A 24 -8.59 9.94 -3.56
C ASP A 24 -7.40 9.22 -2.88
N GLY A 25 -7.49 7.93 -2.69
CA GLY A 25 -6.52 7.10 -2.01
C GLY A 25 -7.09 6.42 -0.76
N HIS A 26 -6.40 5.38 -0.29
CA HIS A 26 -6.78 4.63 0.91
C HIS A 26 -8.25 4.16 0.92
N GLY A 27 -8.81 3.80 -0.25
CA GLY A 27 -10.19 3.37 -0.39
C GLY A 27 -11.23 4.51 -0.41
N LEU A 28 -10.84 5.78 -0.13
CA LEU A 28 -11.74 6.91 -0.28
C LEU A 28 -11.97 7.20 -1.75
N CYS A 29 -13.23 7.30 -2.18
CA CYS A 29 -13.62 7.65 -3.53
C CYS A 29 -14.81 8.61 -3.53
N LEU A 30 -14.86 9.47 -4.54
CA LEU A 30 -16.00 10.33 -4.85
C LEU A 30 -16.77 9.71 -6.00
N ARG A 31 -18.04 9.42 -5.83
CA ARG A 31 -18.95 8.99 -6.90
C ARG A 31 -19.72 10.18 -7.43
N ILE A 32 -19.74 10.30 -8.75
CA ILE A 32 -20.47 11.30 -9.48
C ILE A 32 -21.63 10.60 -10.21
N TYR A 33 -22.85 11.07 -9.95
CA TYR A 33 -24.05 10.52 -10.55
C TYR A 33 -24.48 11.35 -11.77
N PRO A 34 -25.27 10.78 -12.69
CA PRO A 34 -25.82 11.53 -13.84
C PRO A 34 -26.60 12.77 -13.43
N SER A 35 -27.27 12.73 -12.26
CA SER A 35 -27.98 13.88 -11.68
C SER A 35 -27.08 15.03 -11.22
N GLY A 36 -25.73 14.89 -11.31
CA GLY A 36 -24.79 15.87 -10.79
C GLY A 36 -24.45 15.70 -9.30
N VAL A 37 -25.16 14.85 -8.58
CA VAL A 37 -24.88 14.56 -7.19
C VAL A 37 -23.51 13.92 -7.06
N LYS A 38 -22.70 14.40 -6.11
CA LYS A 38 -21.38 13.87 -5.76
C LYS A 38 -21.42 13.32 -4.35
N SER A 39 -21.04 12.05 -4.15
CA SER A 39 -21.09 11.41 -2.83
C SER A 39 -19.79 10.69 -2.49
N TRP A 40 -19.39 10.80 -1.24
CA TRP A 40 -18.20 10.16 -0.70
C TRP A 40 -18.50 8.73 -0.27
N TYR A 41 -17.61 7.82 -0.65
CA TYR A 41 -17.64 6.42 -0.26
C TYR A 41 -16.26 5.95 0.19
N LEU A 42 -16.26 5.15 1.23
CA LEU A 42 -15.09 4.39 1.65
C LEU A 42 -15.24 2.95 1.17
N ARG A 43 -14.39 2.53 0.24
CA ARG A 43 -14.29 1.15 -0.21
C ARG A 43 -13.35 0.40 0.71
N ILE A 44 -13.84 -0.66 1.30
CA ILE A 44 -13.09 -1.57 2.17
C ILE A 44 -13.15 -2.99 1.59
N SER A 45 -12.05 -3.72 1.76
CA SER A 45 -12.01 -5.17 1.51
C SER A 45 -11.72 -5.86 2.83
N TYR A 46 -12.61 -6.75 3.24
CA TYR A 46 -12.47 -7.53 4.45
C TYR A 46 -12.91 -8.97 4.20
N SER A 47 -12.08 -9.95 4.57
CA SER A 47 -12.33 -11.38 4.34
C SER A 47 -12.73 -11.71 2.89
N GLY A 48 -12.07 -11.11 1.91
CA GLY A 48 -12.34 -11.33 0.48
C GLY A 48 -13.59 -10.65 -0.07
N ARG A 49 -14.35 -9.93 0.77
CA ARG A 49 -15.53 -9.16 0.34
C ARG A 49 -15.22 -7.69 0.24
N VAL A 50 -15.67 -7.06 -0.83
CA VAL A 50 -15.56 -5.61 -1.04
C VAL A 50 -16.88 -4.95 -0.66
N THR A 51 -16.83 -3.98 0.24
CA THR A 51 -17.99 -3.21 0.71
C THR A 51 -17.72 -1.73 0.55
N ASP A 52 -18.74 -0.97 0.16
CA ASP A 52 -18.69 0.48 0.03
C ASP A 52 -19.53 1.12 1.15
N ILE A 53 -18.91 1.90 2.01
CA ILE A 53 -19.54 2.64 3.11
C ILE A 53 -19.77 4.08 2.64
N ALA A 54 -21.01 4.54 2.63
CA ALA A 54 -21.34 5.92 2.34
C ALA A 54 -20.88 6.83 3.49
N LEU A 55 -20.20 7.93 3.17
CA LEU A 55 -19.71 8.90 4.14
C LEU A 55 -20.50 10.22 4.11
N GLY A 56 -21.22 10.51 3.01
CA GLY A 56 -22.04 11.69 2.85
C GLY A 56 -21.85 12.37 1.48
N ARG A 57 -22.52 13.51 1.29
CA ARG A 57 -22.55 14.24 0.01
C ARG A 57 -21.57 15.42 0.01
N TRP A 58 -20.99 15.66 -1.15
CA TRP A 58 -20.30 16.92 -1.42
C TRP A 58 -21.34 17.93 -1.98
N PRO A 59 -21.31 19.23 -1.57
CA PRO A 59 -20.31 19.90 -0.73
C PRO A 59 -20.55 19.85 0.79
N GLU A 60 -21.64 19.26 1.27
CA GLU A 60 -21.97 19.17 2.70
C GLU A 60 -20.80 18.62 3.52
N ILE A 61 -20.17 17.56 2.99
CA ILE A 61 -18.93 17.00 3.52
C ILE A 61 -17.77 17.39 2.59
N SER A 62 -16.91 18.25 3.09
CA SER A 62 -15.69 18.65 2.38
C SER A 62 -14.72 17.47 2.19
N LEU A 63 -13.76 17.61 1.28
CA LEU A 63 -12.69 16.62 1.07
C LEU A 63 -11.92 16.31 2.37
N MET A 64 -11.65 17.33 3.19
CA MET A 64 -10.94 17.17 4.46
C MET A 64 -11.77 16.35 5.46
N GLN A 65 -13.04 16.67 5.61
CA GLN A 65 -13.97 15.92 6.47
C GLN A 65 -14.15 14.48 5.98
N ALA A 66 -14.27 14.26 4.66
CA ALA A 66 -14.38 12.92 4.09
C ALA A 66 -13.12 12.07 4.38
N ARG A 67 -11.94 12.64 4.28
CA ARG A 67 -10.67 11.99 4.65
C ARG A 67 -10.61 11.65 6.14
N GLN A 68 -11.07 12.56 6.99
CA GLN A 68 -11.11 12.37 8.45
C GLN A 68 -12.11 11.27 8.83
N GLU A 69 -13.32 11.29 8.26
CA GLU A 69 -14.35 10.27 8.51
C GLU A 69 -13.91 8.90 7.98
N ALA A 70 -13.30 8.84 6.81
CA ALA A 70 -12.72 7.60 6.27
C ALA A 70 -11.66 7.01 7.19
N ARG A 71 -10.79 7.83 7.79
CA ARG A 71 -9.83 7.39 8.80
C ARG A 71 -10.54 6.87 10.05
N ARG A 72 -11.51 7.62 10.57
CA ARG A 72 -12.27 7.23 11.75
C ARG A 72 -12.95 5.88 11.55
N ARG A 73 -13.63 5.68 10.41
CA ARG A 73 -14.32 4.41 10.08
C ARG A 73 -13.34 3.25 9.99
N ARG A 74 -12.18 3.45 9.35
CA ARG A 74 -11.14 2.39 9.30
C ARG A 74 -10.63 2.02 10.68
N LYS A 75 -10.38 3.02 11.54
CA LYS A 75 -9.94 2.79 12.92
C LYS A 75 -10.98 1.99 13.70
N THR A 76 -12.26 2.39 13.63
CA THR A 76 -13.36 1.70 14.32
C THR A 76 -13.55 0.26 13.84
N LEU A 77 -13.29 0.00 12.54
CA LEU A 77 -13.42 -1.33 11.94
C LEU A 77 -12.13 -2.17 12.09
N GLY A 78 -11.12 -1.68 12.82
CA GLY A 78 -9.83 -2.36 12.92
C GLY A 78 -9.08 -2.48 11.59
N LEU A 79 -9.42 -1.65 10.61
CA LEU A 79 -8.85 -1.67 9.25
C LEU A 79 -7.71 -0.66 9.06
N GLU A 80 -7.34 0.09 10.07
CA GLU A 80 -6.09 0.85 10.04
C GLU A 80 -4.95 -0.09 10.44
N PRO A 81 -3.87 -0.14 9.65
CA PRO A 81 -2.67 -0.81 10.11
C PRO A 81 -2.24 -0.15 11.42
N PRO A 82 -1.83 -0.92 12.42
CA PRO A 82 -1.32 -0.36 13.65
C PRO A 82 -0.18 0.59 13.30
N ARG A 83 -0.34 1.87 13.63
CA ARG A 83 0.68 2.89 13.35
C ARG A 83 1.92 2.58 14.16
N GLY A 84 3.07 2.73 13.54
CA GLY A 84 4.36 2.63 14.23
C GLY A 84 5.23 1.45 13.82
N TYR A 85 4.75 0.53 12.97
CA TYR A 85 5.61 -0.51 12.44
C TYR A 85 6.45 0.03 11.27
N VAL A 86 7.74 -0.25 11.33
CA VAL A 86 8.67 0.04 10.23
C VAL A 86 9.01 -1.25 9.47
N LEU A 87 9.53 -1.11 8.27
CA LEU A 87 9.90 -2.27 7.45
C LEU A 87 10.85 -3.23 8.19
N ASN A 88 11.72 -2.68 9.06
CA ASN A 88 12.63 -3.48 9.87
C ASN A 88 11.92 -4.41 10.86
N ASP A 89 10.71 -4.08 11.31
CA ASP A 89 9.95 -4.95 12.21
C ASP A 89 9.43 -6.18 11.46
N ALA A 90 8.92 -6.01 10.25
CA ALA A 90 8.54 -7.12 9.38
C ALA A 90 9.77 -7.99 9.01
N PHE A 91 10.91 -7.36 8.76
CA PHE A 91 12.16 -8.06 8.51
C PHE A 91 12.61 -8.91 9.72
N LYS A 92 12.51 -8.40 10.96
CA LYS A 92 12.79 -9.16 12.17
C LYS A 92 11.89 -10.40 12.30
N LEU A 93 10.59 -10.26 11.99
CA LEU A 93 9.67 -11.40 11.96
C LEU A 93 10.10 -12.43 10.93
N TRP A 94 10.44 -11.99 9.72
CA TRP A 94 10.94 -12.86 8.66
C TRP A 94 12.23 -13.60 9.12
N CYS A 95 13.16 -12.88 9.74
CA CYS A 95 14.38 -13.47 10.28
C CYS A 95 14.08 -14.57 11.31
N GLY A 96 13.16 -14.32 12.25
CA GLY A 96 12.76 -15.30 13.26
C GLY A 96 12.17 -16.57 12.64
N LEU A 97 11.35 -16.43 11.61
CA LEU A 97 10.71 -17.58 10.94
C LEU A 97 11.65 -18.35 10.01
N LYS A 98 12.62 -17.68 9.38
CA LYS A 98 13.50 -18.31 8.38
C LYS A 98 14.81 -18.83 8.94
N LYS A 99 15.22 -18.37 10.13
CA LYS A 99 16.40 -18.89 10.83
C LYS A 99 16.28 -20.41 11.05
N GLY A 100 17.28 -21.15 10.59
CA GLY A 100 17.30 -22.61 10.66
C GLY A 100 16.45 -23.35 9.60
N ARG A 101 15.67 -22.62 8.77
CA ARG A 101 14.85 -23.22 7.70
C ARG A 101 15.42 -23.00 6.30
N ILE A 102 16.32 -22.05 6.14
CA ILE A 102 16.97 -21.74 4.84
C ILE A 102 18.46 -22.03 5.01
N VAL A 103 19.01 -22.88 4.13
CA VAL A 103 20.44 -23.28 4.17
C VAL A 103 21.35 -22.05 4.06
N SER A 104 21.03 -21.10 3.20
CA SER A 104 21.82 -19.87 2.99
C SER A 104 21.28 -18.66 3.76
N TYR A 105 20.68 -18.88 4.95
CA TYR A 105 20.04 -17.82 5.73
C TYR A 105 20.96 -16.61 6.00
N ALA A 106 22.21 -16.87 6.38
CA ALA A 106 23.17 -15.81 6.71
C ALA A 106 23.41 -14.87 5.50
N ASP A 107 23.54 -15.44 4.31
CA ASP A 107 23.77 -14.67 3.08
C ASP A 107 22.51 -13.94 2.63
N GLU A 108 21.34 -14.59 2.71
CA GLU A 108 20.05 -13.96 2.41
C GLU A 108 19.81 -12.77 3.35
N ARG A 109 20.02 -12.95 4.65
CA ARG A 109 19.90 -11.89 5.64
C ARG A 109 20.83 -10.72 5.33
N ARG A 110 22.14 -10.98 5.11
CA ARG A 110 23.14 -9.95 4.80
C ARG A 110 22.79 -9.18 3.53
N ARG A 111 22.29 -9.89 2.50
CA ARG A 111 21.82 -9.30 1.25
C ARG A 111 20.64 -8.37 1.47
N LEU A 112 19.63 -8.80 2.22
CA LEU A 112 18.46 -7.99 2.56
C LEU A 112 18.83 -6.78 3.43
N GLU A 113 19.71 -6.96 4.42
CA GLU A 113 20.22 -5.87 5.23
C GLU A 113 20.90 -4.80 4.36
N ARG A 114 21.72 -5.20 3.39
CA ARG A 114 22.44 -4.28 2.49
C ARG A 114 21.48 -3.53 1.55
N TYR A 115 20.62 -4.25 0.84
CA TYR A 115 19.89 -3.71 -0.30
C TYR A 115 18.47 -3.22 0.03
N LEU A 116 17.87 -3.70 1.11
CA LEU A 116 16.50 -3.36 1.49
C LEU A 116 16.44 -2.61 2.82
N ILE A 117 17.05 -3.16 3.87
CA ILE A 117 16.84 -2.65 5.23
C ILE A 117 17.68 -1.40 5.51
N LYS A 118 18.92 -1.34 5.03
CA LYS A 118 19.75 -0.14 5.17
C LYS A 118 19.09 1.11 4.57
N PRO A 119 18.52 1.08 3.35
CA PRO A 119 17.84 2.24 2.77
C PRO A 119 16.39 2.45 3.26
N LEU A 120 15.63 1.40 3.55
CA LEU A 120 14.18 1.49 3.78
C LEU A 120 13.73 1.03 5.17
N GLY A 121 14.59 0.39 5.95
CA GLY A 121 14.20 -0.29 7.19
C GLY A 121 13.55 0.59 8.24
N ARG A 122 13.87 1.90 8.25
CA ARG A 122 13.29 2.88 9.18
C ARG A 122 12.02 3.54 8.67
N ARG A 123 11.63 3.28 7.41
CA ARG A 123 10.38 3.82 6.88
C ARG A 123 9.17 3.11 7.46
N GLN A 124 8.10 3.86 7.65
CA GLN A 124 6.80 3.27 8.02
C GLN A 124 6.42 2.25 6.96
N ILE A 125 5.95 1.08 7.40
CA ILE A 125 5.70 -0.03 6.47
C ILE A 125 4.55 0.25 5.51
N ASP A 126 3.60 1.10 5.87
CA ASP A 126 2.50 1.56 5.03
C ASP A 126 2.93 2.58 3.95
N GLU A 127 4.13 3.18 4.10
CA GLU A 127 4.75 4.04 3.10
C GLU A 127 5.53 3.24 2.03
N ILE A 128 5.81 1.96 2.28
CA ILE A 128 6.48 1.10 1.32
C ILE A 128 5.58 0.89 0.11
N SER A 129 6.10 1.16 -1.06
CA SER A 129 5.39 1.01 -2.33
C SER A 129 6.26 0.34 -3.38
N ALA A 130 5.64 -0.29 -4.39
CA ALA A 130 6.37 -0.92 -5.48
C ALA A 130 7.35 0.05 -6.19
N PRO A 131 6.97 1.29 -6.55
CA PRO A 131 7.91 2.25 -7.14
C PRO A 131 9.09 2.58 -6.23
N LEU A 132 8.87 2.69 -4.92
CA LEU A 132 9.94 2.96 -3.95
C LEU A 132 10.95 1.80 -3.90
N VAL A 133 10.45 0.56 -3.83
CA VAL A 133 11.31 -0.64 -3.83
C VAL A 133 12.09 -0.73 -5.15
N ILE A 134 11.43 -0.56 -6.30
CA ILE A 134 12.09 -0.56 -7.62
C ILE A 134 13.23 0.45 -7.67
N THR A 135 12.96 1.70 -7.29
CA THR A 135 13.99 2.75 -7.29
C THR A 135 15.16 2.39 -6.38
N THR A 136 14.87 1.80 -5.22
CA THR A 136 15.89 1.40 -4.24
C THR A 136 16.82 0.30 -4.77
N VAL A 137 16.27 -0.69 -5.49
CA VAL A 137 17.06 -1.85 -5.97
C VAL A 137 17.58 -1.70 -7.39
N LYS A 138 17.24 -0.62 -8.10
CA LYS A 138 17.61 -0.40 -9.51
C LYS A 138 19.12 -0.45 -9.75
N HIS A 139 19.94 -0.02 -8.79
CA HIS A 139 21.40 -0.07 -8.91
C HIS A 139 21.93 -1.50 -9.01
N ILE A 140 21.26 -2.49 -8.40
CA ILE A 140 21.66 -3.91 -8.48
C ILE A 140 21.55 -4.41 -9.93
N GLU A 141 20.54 -3.94 -10.66
CA GLU A 141 20.35 -4.23 -12.08
C GLU A 141 21.45 -3.59 -12.93
N ALA A 142 21.74 -2.30 -12.67
CA ALA A 142 22.78 -1.55 -13.37
C ALA A 142 24.18 -2.15 -13.18
N GLU A 143 24.45 -2.79 -12.04
CA GLU A 143 25.68 -3.53 -11.75
C GLU A 143 25.70 -4.94 -12.38
N GLY A 144 24.67 -5.36 -13.11
CA GLY A 144 24.59 -6.67 -13.76
C GLY A 144 24.28 -7.84 -12.82
N HIS A 145 23.89 -7.58 -11.57
CA HIS A 145 23.67 -8.61 -10.55
C HIS A 145 22.23 -9.14 -10.55
N GLN A 146 21.73 -9.64 -11.70
CA GLN A 146 20.34 -10.09 -11.90
C GLN A 146 19.89 -11.16 -10.89
N ALA A 147 20.74 -12.15 -10.58
CA ALA A 147 20.42 -13.20 -9.61
C ALA A 147 20.20 -12.61 -8.19
N THR A 148 20.99 -11.60 -7.82
CA THR A 148 20.85 -10.87 -6.54
C THR A 148 19.54 -10.08 -6.52
N LEU A 149 19.23 -9.36 -7.61
CA LEU A 149 18.01 -8.59 -7.76
C LEU A 149 16.76 -9.49 -7.58
N LYS A 150 16.70 -10.61 -8.33
CA LYS A 150 15.59 -11.58 -8.22
C LYS A 150 15.39 -12.08 -6.79
N ARG A 151 16.48 -12.42 -6.09
CA ARG A 151 16.41 -12.87 -4.70
C ARG A 151 15.95 -11.77 -3.75
N VAL A 152 16.45 -10.54 -3.88
CA VAL A 152 16.03 -9.41 -3.05
C VAL A 152 14.53 -9.14 -3.24
N LEU A 153 14.04 -9.12 -4.47
CA LEU A 153 12.62 -8.90 -4.77
C LEU A 153 11.72 -10.02 -4.23
N MET A 154 12.13 -11.29 -4.42
CA MET A 154 11.41 -12.44 -3.89
C MET A 154 11.29 -12.38 -2.36
N ARG A 155 12.39 -12.07 -1.66
CA ARG A 155 12.38 -11.95 -0.19
C ARG A 155 11.64 -10.71 0.29
N THR A 156 11.69 -9.61 -0.46
CA THR A 156 10.88 -8.41 -0.16
C THR A 156 9.38 -8.75 -0.19
N HIS A 157 8.95 -9.52 -1.19
CA HIS A 157 7.58 -10.02 -1.29
C HIS A 157 7.21 -10.86 -0.05
N GLU A 158 8.04 -11.83 0.33
CA GLU A 158 7.81 -12.67 1.52
C GLU A 158 7.73 -11.86 2.82
N ILE A 159 8.60 -10.85 2.99
CA ILE A 159 8.60 -9.96 4.18
C ILE A 159 7.29 -9.17 4.24
N LEU A 160 6.83 -8.65 3.12
CA LEU A 160 5.60 -7.85 3.06
C LEU A 160 4.35 -8.71 3.19
N ASP A 161 4.33 -9.94 2.66
CA ASP A 161 3.26 -10.89 2.90
C ASP A 161 3.16 -11.26 4.38
N LEU A 162 4.31 -11.46 5.03
CA LEU A 162 4.36 -11.71 6.46
C LEU A 162 3.83 -10.51 7.24
N ALA A 163 4.14 -9.29 6.80
CA ALA A 163 3.60 -8.08 7.40
C ALA A 163 2.08 -7.97 7.26
N VAL A 164 1.50 -8.47 6.15
CA VAL A 164 0.04 -8.60 5.98
C VAL A 164 -0.51 -9.62 6.96
N CYS A 165 0.10 -10.80 7.07
CA CYS A 165 -0.32 -11.85 8.01
C CYS A 165 -0.23 -11.40 9.47
N ALA A 166 0.77 -10.57 9.81
CA ALA A 166 0.96 -10.00 11.13
C ALA A 166 0.06 -8.77 11.40
N GLY A 167 -0.72 -8.33 10.41
CA GLY A 167 -1.60 -7.17 10.54
C GLY A 167 -0.88 -5.81 10.50
N TYR A 168 0.38 -5.76 10.07
CA TYR A 168 1.14 -4.51 9.96
C TYR A 168 0.70 -3.66 8.77
N ILE A 169 0.26 -4.29 7.69
CA ILE A 169 -0.32 -3.68 6.49
C ILE A 169 -1.50 -4.51 6.00
N HIS A 170 -2.40 -3.90 5.23
CA HIS A 170 -3.62 -4.57 4.75
C HIS A 170 -3.41 -5.37 3.45
N HIS A 171 -2.42 -5.02 2.65
CA HIS A 171 -2.10 -5.69 1.39
C HIS A 171 -0.63 -5.52 1.09
N ASN A 172 -0.07 -6.47 0.36
CA ASN A 172 1.31 -6.39 -0.10
C ASN A 172 1.41 -5.43 -1.32
N PRO A 173 2.08 -4.26 -1.18
CA PRO A 173 2.22 -3.32 -2.29
C PRO A 173 3.15 -3.85 -3.40
N CYS A 174 3.91 -4.90 -3.11
CA CYS A 174 4.91 -5.50 -4.00
C CYS A 174 4.47 -6.85 -4.60
N GLU A 175 3.19 -7.21 -4.49
CA GLU A 175 2.63 -8.51 -4.95
C GLU A 175 3.00 -8.86 -6.41
N ARG A 176 3.15 -7.84 -7.27
CA ARG A 176 3.44 -8.05 -8.70
C ARG A 176 4.88 -7.73 -9.11
N LEU A 177 5.75 -7.38 -8.17
CA LEU A 177 7.12 -6.95 -8.50
C LEU A 177 7.94 -8.05 -9.18
N SER A 178 7.75 -9.32 -8.82
CA SER A 178 8.44 -10.45 -9.44
C SER A 178 8.15 -10.58 -10.95
N ARG A 179 7.02 -10.04 -11.42
CA ARG A 179 6.63 -10.08 -12.85
C ARG A 179 7.28 -8.96 -13.67
N VAL A 180 7.78 -7.91 -13.04
CA VAL A 180 8.39 -6.75 -13.73
C VAL A 180 9.82 -7.02 -14.11
N PHE A 181 10.50 -7.93 -13.39
CA PHE A 181 11.91 -8.29 -13.56
C PHE A 181 12.10 -9.78 -13.94
N ALA A 182 11.04 -10.40 -14.48
CA ALA A 182 11.08 -11.79 -14.95
C ALA A 182 11.71 -11.90 -16.34
#